data_48600d88785ab2dc29bdccc2c8299eb5
#
_entry.id   48600d88785ab2dc29bdccc2c8299eb5
#
_cell.length_a   1.000
_cell.length_b   1.000
_cell.length_c   1.000
_cell.angle_alpha   90.00
_cell.angle_beta   90.00
_cell.angle_gamma   90.00
#
_symmetry.space_group_name_H-M   'P 1'
#
loop_
_entity.id
_entity.type
_entity.pdbx_description
1 polymer ?
#
loop_
_entity_poly.entity_id
_entity_poly.type
_entity_poly.pdbx_seq_one_letter_code
_entity_poly.pdbx_strand_id
1 'polypeptide(L)'
;SYFGNFKPNNKQKREIYLLFPEPILLNRSVRANFLFTLKTYGIKEDIEERIKESLMFLNLDESLLSKHPNELSSGQSQKIAFAIALSVRAKYYLLDEPSAFLDKNTTLLFKKAILKMHENFNTGFLIASHDKHFLDSLAQKKLYLHSGEILEFENTNVFELENQGVKFCNFIDFSNCKKYKDF
;
A
#
# COMPACT_ATOMS: atom_id res chain seq x y z
N SER A 1 1.26 -16.77 -21.42
CA SER A 1 0.67 -16.05 -20.25
C SER A 1 0.98 -16.85 -19.00
N TYR A 2 1.77 -16.28 -18.12
CA TYR A 2 2.21 -16.90 -16.84
C TYR A 2 1.12 -17.00 -15.77
N PHE A 3 -0.04 -16.42 -16.00
CA PHE A 3 -1.13 -16.42 -15.01
C PHE A 3 -2.28 -17.24 -15.55
N GLY A 4 -2.18 -18.49 -15.79
CA GLY A 4 -3.30 -19.37 -16.14
C GLY A 4 -4.67 -18.67 -16.29
N ASN A 5 -5.72 -19.34 -16.55
CA ASN A 5 -7.08 -18.78 -16.71
C ASN A 5 -7.73 -18.30 -15.38
N PHE A 6 -6.93 -17.83 -14.40
CA PHE A 6 -7.45 -17.32 -13.12
C PHE A 6 -8.16 -15.99 -13.33
N LYS A 7 -9.47 -15.99 -13.22
CA LYS A 7 -10.30 -14.77 -13.18
C LYS A 7 -10.81 -14.57 -11.76
N PRO A 8 -10.25 -13.60 -11.01
CA PRO A 8 -10.71 -13.34 -9.65
C PRO A 8 -12.18 -12.93 -9.66
N ASN A 9 -12.97 -13.48 -8.76
CA ASN A 9 -14.35 -13.07 -8.56
C ASN A 9 -14.41 -11.71 -7.84
N ASN A 10 -15.59 -11.09 -7.78
CA ASN A 10 -15.76 -9.76 -7.18
C ASN A 10 -15.37 -9.70 -5.69
N LYS A 11 -15.51 -10.79 -4.94
CA LYS A 11 -15.08 -10.88 -3.55
C LYS A 11 -13.56 -10.82 -3.46
N GLN A 12 -12.85 -11.62 -4.26
CA GLN A 12 -11.39 -11.66 -4.29
C GLN A 12 -10.79 -10.31 -4.73
N LYS A 13 -11.41 -9.62 -5.70
CA LYS A 13 -10.98 -8.27 -6.11
C LYS A 13 -11.06 -7.25 -4.98
N ARG A 14 -12.05 -7.38 -4.08
CA ARG A 14 -12.23 -6.49 -2.93
C ARG A 14 -11.29 -6.81 -1.76
N GLU A 15 -10.60 -7.94 -1.79
CA GLU A 15 -9.60 -8.28 -0.79
C GLU A 15 -8.24 -7.60 -1.05
N ILE A 16 -8.02 -7.05 -2.25
CA ILE A 16 -6.74 -6.47 -2.66
C ILE A 16 -6.93 -4.98 -2.96
N TYR A 17 -6.04 -4.15 -2.44
CA TYR A 17 -5.95 -2.73 -2.78
C TYR A 17 -4.62 -2.45 -3.47
N LEU A 18 -4.66 -1.75 -4.61
CA LEU A 18 -3.46 -1.31 -5.33
C LEU A 18 -3.29 0.20 -5.14
N LEU A 19 -2.14 0.62 -4.65
CA LEU A 19 -1.74 2.02 -4.53
C LEU A 19 -0.61 2.30 -5.52
N PHE A 20 -0.83 3.29 -6.37
CA PHE A 20 0.15 3.78 -7.34
C PHE A 20 1.06 4.86 -6.72
N PRO A 21 2.25 5.11 -7.32
CA PRO A 21 3.19 6.15 -6.86
C PRO A 21 2.57 7.54 -6.84
N GLU A 22 1.79 7.85 -7.87
CA GLU A 22 1.07 9.12 -7.98
C GLU A 22 -0.32 9.03 -7.32
N PRO A 23 -0.70 10.02 -6.50
CA PRO A 23 -2.00 10.02 -5.85
C PRO A 23 -3.12 10.22 -6.87
N ILE A 24 -4.04 9.27 -6.97
CA ILE A 24 -5.22 9.37 -7.84
C ILE A 24 -6.41 9.78 -6.98
N LEU A 25 -6.80 11.05 -7.09
CA LEU A 25 -7.99 11.59 -6.46
C LEU A 25 -8.99 12.06 -7.54
N LEU A 26 -10.24 11.66 -7.39
CA LEU A 26 -11.32 12.12 -8.27
C LEU A 26 -11.62 13.58 -7.97
N ASN A 27 -12.02 14.34 -8.98
CA ASN A 27 -12.37 15.76 -8.85
C ASN A 27 -13.69 15.96 -8.06
N ARG A 28 -13.61 15.69 -6.77
CA ARG A 28 -14.66 15.84 -5.76
C ARG A 28 -14.01 16.04 -4.39
N SER A 29 -14.78 16.36 -3.35
CA SER A 29 -14.20 16.54 -2.01
C SER A 29 -13.46 15.29 -1.55
N VAL A 30 -12.49 15.47 -0.64
CA VAL A 30 -11.75 14.36 -0.01
C VAL A 30 -12.72 13.36 0.61
N ARG A 31 -13.75 13.84 1.34
CA ARG A 31 -14.79 12.98 1.91
C ARG A 31 -15.50 12.15 0.84
N ALA A 32 -15.86 12.76 -0.28
CA ALA A 32 -16.52 12.04 -1.37
C ALA A 32 -15.61 11.01 -2.04
N ASN A 33 -14.29 11.22 -2.06
CA ASN A 33 -13.31 10.21 -2.49
C ASN A 33 -13.29 9.00 -1.54
N PHE A 34 -13.27 9.21 -0.22
CA PHE A 34 -13.41 8.12 0.77
C PHE A 34 -14.68 7.32 0.55
N LEU A 35 -15.83 7.98 0.50
CA LEU A 35 -17.14 7.33 0.35
C LEU A 35 -17.23 6.53 -0.96
N PHE A 36 -16.69 7.08 -2.04
CA PHE A 36 -16.65 6.38 -3.33
C PHE A 36 -15.83 5.10 -3.25
N THR A 37 -14.65 5.17 -2.66
CA THR A 37 -13.76 4.01 -2.52
C THR A 37 -14.38 2.96 -1.63
N LEU A 38 -14.85 3.32 -0.44
CA LEU A 38 -15.50 2.39 0.50
C LEU A 38 -16.72 1.70 -0.15
N LYS A 39 -17.56 2.46 -0.87
CA LYS A 39 -18.68 1.90 -1.63
C LYS A 39 -18.24 0.91 -2.69
N THR A 40 -17.17 1.21 -3.44
CA THR A 40 -16.61 0.35 -4.48
C THR A 40 -16.13 -0.98 -3.90
N TYR A 41 -15.55 -0.95 -2.70
CA TYR A 41 -15.15 -2.15 -1.96
C TYR A 41 -16.31 -2.84 -1.22
N GLY A 42 -17.53 -2.29 -1.30
CA GLY A 42 -18.75 -2.86 -0.71
C GLY A 42 -18.84 -2.68 0.80
N ILE A 43 -18.07 -1.74 1.35
CA ILE A 43 -18.08 -1.39 2.77
C ILE A 43 -19.27 -0.47 3.05
N LYS A 44 -20.12 -0.85 4.03
CA LYS A 44 -21.35 -0.13 4.39
C LYS A 44 -21.40 0.28 5.87
N GLU A 45 -20.52 -0.32 6.68
CA GLU A 45 -20.51 -0.16 8.13
C GLU A 45 -19.23 0.56 8.58
N ASP A 46 -19.31 1.24 9.71
CA ASP A 46 -18.20 1.93 10.38
C ASP A 46 -17.49 2.97 9.50
N ILE A 47 -18.19 3.56 8.53
CA ILE A 47 -17.61 4.45 7.52
C ILE A 47 -16.87 5.63 8.17
N GLU A 48 -17.53 6.30 9.12
CA GLU A 48 -16.94 7.47 9.80
C GLU A 48 -15.73 7.08 10.65
N GLU A 49 -15.81 5.99 11.37
CA GLU A 49 -14.71 5.47 12.17
C GLU A 49 -13.50 5.13 11.30
N ARG A 50 -13.72 4.43 10.18
CA ARG A 50 -12.67 4.07 9.22
C ARG A 50 -11.98 5.31 8.63
N ILE A 51 -12.75 6.32 8.25
CA ILE A 51 -12.21 7.60 7.75
C ILE A 51 -11.37 8.26 8.85
N LYS A 52 -11.92 8.43 10.04
CA LYS A 52 -11.25 9.08 11.16
C LYS A 52 -9.95 8.36 11.54
N GLU A 53 -9.99 7.05 11.70
CA GLU A 53 -8.80 6.26 12.04
C GLU A 53 -7.70 6.39 10.98
N SER A 54 -8.07 6.31 9.69
CA SER A 54 -7.10 6.43 8.60
C SER A 54 -6.45 7.83 8.52
N LEU A 55 -7.21 8.89 8.81
CA LEU A 55 -6.66 10.24 8.94
C LEU A 55 -5.68 10.34 10.12
N MET A 56 -6.04 9.76 11.27
CA MET A 56 -5.19 9.74 12.47
C MET A 56 -3.85 9.02 12.21
N PHE A 57 -3.83 7.92 11.48
CA PHE A 57 -2.59 7.21 11.13
C PHE A 57 -1.57 8.09 10.40
N LEU A 58 -2.06 9.09 9.66
CA LEU A 58 -1.24 9.97 8.83
C LEU A 58 -1.16 11.41 9.33
N ASN A 59 -1.60 11.66 10.56
CA ASN A 59 -1.66 12.99 11.18
C ASN A 59 -2.35 14.03 10.25
N LEU A 60 -3.50 13.65 9.70
CA LEU A 60 -4.32 14.50 8.85
C LEU A 60 -5.48 15.07 9.66
N ASP A 61 -5.73 16.37 9.47
CA ASP A 61 -6.84 17.07 10.10
C ASP A 61 -8.16 16.80 9.36
N GLU A 62 -9.26 16.63 10.09
CA GLU A 62 -10.60 16.39 9.54
C GLU A 62 -11.11 17.53 8.65
N SER A 63 -10.61 18.76 8.82
CA SER A 63 -10.95 19.91 7.95
C SER A 63 -10.59 19.66 6.49
N LEU A 64 -9.62 18.77 6.22
CA LEU A 64 -9.26 18.38 4.86
C LEU A 64 -10.38 17.62 4.14
N LEU A 65 -11.34 17.05 4.86
CA LEU A 65 -12.44 16.27 4.27
C LEU A 65 -13.33 17.09 3.34
N SER A 66 -13.47 18.39 3.58
CA SER A 66 -14.25 19.31 2.74
C SER A 66 -13.50 19.79 1.50
N LYS A 67 -12.16 19.71 1.48
CA LYS A 67 -11.33 20.21 0.39
C LYS A 67 -11.43 19.36 -0.88
N HIS A 68 -11.20 20.02 -2.02
CA HIS A 68 -11.01 19.38 -3.31
C HIS A 68 -9.54 19.15 -3.62
N PRO A 69 -9.16 18.23 -4.56
CA PRO A 69 -7.77 17.92 -4.86
C PRO A 69 -6.91 19.12 -5.24
N ASN A 70 -7.47 20.11 -5.92
CA ASN A 70 -6.79 21.35 -6.32
C ASN A 70 -6.48 22.31 -5.15
N GLU A 71 -7.06 22.06 -3.97
CA GLU A 71 -6.83 22.83 -2.74
C GLU A 71 -5.79 22.16 -1.83
N LEU A 72 -5.25 21.03 -2.25
CA LEU A 72 -4.28 20.23 -1.48
C LEU A 72 -2.86 20.45 -2.01
N SER A 73 -1.89 20.47 -1.09
CA SER A 73 -0.50 20.33 -1.48
C SER A 73 -0.21 18.90 -1.99
N SER A 74 0.88 18.71 -2.75
CA SER A 74 1.28 17.38 -3.23
C SER A 74 1.43 16.37 -2.10
N GLY A 75 2.10 16.75 -0.99
CA GLY A 75 2.23 15.90 0.18
C GLY A 75 0.91 15.61 0.90
N GLN A 76 -0.04 16.56 0.92
CA GLN A 76 -1.40 16.30 1.43
C GLN A 76 -2.14 15.32 0.53
N SER A 77 -2.06 15.48 -0.80
CA SER A 77 -2.69 14.57 -1.75
C SER A 77 -2.17 13.13 -1.60
N GLN A 78 -0.86 12.95 -1.43
CA GLN A 78 -0.27 11.63 -1.20
C GLN A 78 -0.75 11.01 0.10
N LYS A 79 -0.72 11.76 1.22
CA LYS A 79 -1.23 11.28 2.51
C LYS A 79 -2.72 10.94 2.45
N ILE A 80 -3.54 11.76 1.79
CA ILE A 80 -4.97 11.50 1.62
C ILE A 80 -5.22 10.25 0.77
N ALA A 81 -4.52 10.09 -0.36
CA ALA A 81 -4.65 8.88 -1.17
C ALA A 81 -4.30 7.61 -0.37
N PHE A 82 -3.26 7.69 0.46
CA PHE A 82 -2.89 6.59 1.34
C PHE A 82 -3.92 6.37 2.47
N ALA A 83 -4.46 7.45 3.08
CA ALA A 83 -5.53 7.35 4.06
C ALA A 83 -6.78 6.68 3.48
N ILE A 84 -7.19 7.05 2.25
CA ILE A 84 -8.29 6.41 1.54
C ILE A 84 -8.03 4.91 1.36
N ALA A 85 -6.81 4.54 0.95
CA ALA A 85 -6.43 3.14 0.85
C ALA A 85 -6.60 2.42 2.20
N LEU A 86 -6.02 2.94 3.28
CA LEU A 86 -6.06 2.34 4.62
C LEU A 86 -7.49 2.19 5.16
N SER A 87 -8.40 3.13 4.85
CA SER A 87 -9.80 3.09 5.30
C SER A 87 -10.56 1.85 4.80
N VAL A 88 -10.12 1.27 3.69
CA VAL A 88 -10.70 0.03 3.13
C VAL A 88 -10.48 -1.16 4.05
N ARG A 89 -9.36 -1.20 4.79
CA ARG A 89 -8.91 -2.36 5.58
C ARG A 89 -8.90 -3.61 4.72
N ALA A 90 -8.30 -3.51 3.52
CA ALA A 90 -8.16 -4.63 2.60
C ALA A 90 -7.27 -5.71 3.22
N LYS A 91 -7.46 -6.96 2.83
CA LYS A 91 -6.67 -8.08 3.31
C LYS A 91 -5.22 -8.00 2.80
N TYR A 92 -5.03 -7.50 1.58
CA TYR A 92 -3.72 -7.33 0.95
C TYR A 92 -3.60 -5.97 0.29
N TYR A 93 -2.43 -5.36 0.41
CA TYR A 93 -2.06 -4.13 -0.29
C TYR A 93 -0.90 -4.39 -1.23
N LEU A 94 -1.04 -3.91 -2.46
CA LEU A 94 0.04 -3.81 -3.43
C LEU A 94 0.44 -2.33 -3.49
N LEU A 95 1.62 -1.99 -2.99
CA LEU A 95 2.11 -0.62 -2.94
C LEU A 95 3.27 -0.47 -3.94
N ASP A 96 3.07 0.38 -4.95
CA ASP A 96 4.10 0.67 -5.94
C ASP A 96 4.75 2.02 -5.60
N GLU A 97 6.04 1.99 -5.25
CA GLU A 97 6.85 3.14 -4.85
C GLU A 97 6.18 4.08 -3.83
N PRO A 98 5.65 3.55 -2.71
CA PRO A 98 4.83 4.34 -1.78
C PRO A 98 5.59 5.45 -1.06
N SER A 99 6.93 5.39 -1.04
CA SER A 99 7.79 6.41 -0.45
C SER A 99 8.34 7.42 -1.46
N ALA A 100 8.05 7.25 -2.76
CA ALA A 100 8.52 8.15 -3.79
C ALA A 100 8.03 9.59 -3.52
N PHE A 101 8.96 10.55 -3.60
CA PHE A 101 8.68 11.98 -3.41
C PHE A 101 8.20 12.38 -2.00
N LEU A 102 8.27 11.50 -1.00
CA LEU A 102 7.94 11.81 0.38
C LEU A 102 9.13 12.40 1.13
N ASP A 103 8.86 13.39 1.99
CA ASP A 103 9.83 13.81 3.00
C ASP A 103 10.02 12.72 4.08
N LYS A 104 11.11 12.82 4.86
CA LYS A 104 11.47 11.85 5.89
C LYS A 104 10.35 11.65 6.94
N ASN A 105 9.64 12.72 7.32
CA ASN A 105 8.59 12.65 8.33
C ASN A 105 7.36 11.92 7.78
N THR A 106 6.96 12.21 6.56
CA THR A 106 5.85 11.54 5.88
C THR A 106 6.19 10.07 5.62
N THR A 107 7.42 9.75 5.21
CA THR A 107 7.91 8.37 5.07
C THR A 107 7.78 7.60 6.38
N LEU A 108 8.15 8.21 7.51
CA LEU A 108 8.00 7.58 8.84
C LEU A 108 6.54 7.34 9.21
N LEU A 109 5.64 8.28 8.88
CA LEU A 109 4.20 8.11 9.11
C LEU A 109 3.64 6.93 8.29
N PHE A 110 4.03 6.80 7.03
CA PHE A 110 3.62 5.68 6.16
C PHE A 110 4.09 4.34 6.73
N LYS A 111 5.36 4.25 7.16
CA LYS A 111 5.89 3.04 7.82
C LYS A 111 5.07 2.66 9.05
N LYS A 112 4.80 3.63 9.94
CA LYS A 112 3.99 3.40 11.16
C LYS A 112 2.57 2.96 10.81
N ALA A 113 1.96 3.55 9.79
CA ALA A 113 0.62 3.19 9.35
C ALA A 113 0.57 1.75 8.80
N ILE A 114 1.55 1.36 7.99
CA ILE A 114 1.70 -0.02 7.47
C ILE A 114 1.80 -1.03 8.61
N LEU A 115 2.69 -0.78 9.58
CA LEU A 115 2.87 -1.65 10.75
C LEU A 115 1.57 -1.77 11.56
N LYS A 116 0.90 -0.66 11.86
CA LYS A 116 -0.38 -0.67 12.59
C LYS A 116 -1.47 -1.44 11.84
N MET A 117 -1.55 -1.29 10.51
CA MET A 117 -2.50 -2.07 9.71
C MET A 117 -2.21 -3.55 9.76
N HIS A 118 -0.93 -3.94 9.71
CA HIS A 118 -0.54 -5.33 9.87
C HIS A 118 -0.90 -5.86 11.26
N GLU A 119 -0.54 -5.14 12.32
CA GLU A 119 -0.78 -5.54 13.71
C GLU A 119 -2.27 -5.62 14.05
N ASN A 120 -3.05 -4.60 13.69
CA ASN A 120 -4.46 -4.47 14.09
C ASN A 120 -5.41 -5.32 13.25
N PHE A 121 -5.10 -5.51 11.96
CA PHE A 121 -6.02 -6.13 11.00
C PHE A 121 -5.44 -7.36 10.29
N ASN A 122 -4.23 -7.82 10.68
CA ASN A 122 -3.52 -8.92 10.02
C ASN A 122 -3.43 -8.73 8.49
N THR A 123 -3.16 -7.49 8.07
CA THR A 123 -3.09 -7.09 6.67
C THR A 123 -1.75 -7.48 6.06
N GLY A 124 -1.76 -8.10 4.88
CA GLY A 124 -0.55 -8.38 4.11
C GLY A 124 -0.18 -7.23 3.18
N PHE A 125 1.13 -6.99 3.02
CA PHE A 125 1.64 -5.95 2.11
C PHE A 125 2.66 -6.54 1.14
N LEU A 126 2.49 -6.23 -0.15
CA LEU A 126 3.51 -6.37 -1.16
C LEU A 126 3.94 -4.97 -1.58
N ILE A 127 5.22 -4.64 -1.35
CA ILE A 127 5.75 -3.30 -1.60
C ILE A 127 6.86 -3.39 -2.65
N ALA A 128 6.66 -2.73 -3.78
CA ALA A 128 7.71 -2.50 -4.77
C ALA A 128 8.34 -1.13 -4.49
N SER A 129 9.64 -1.07 -4.26
CA SER A 129 10.36 0.18 -4.08
C SER A 129 11.85 0.02 -4.36
N HIS A 130 12.49 1.10 -4.80
CA HIS A 130 13.94 1.22 -4.87
C HIS A 130 14.54 1.86 -3.60
N ASP A 131 13.70 2.33 -2.65
CA ASP A 131 14.15 2.85 -1.36
C ASP A 131 14.42 1.71 -0.38
N LYS A 132 15.69 1.28 -0.35
CA LYS A 132 16.15 0.21 0.56
C LYS A 132 15.86 0.53 2.03
N HIS A 133 16.07 1.79 2.47
CA HIS A 133 15.84 2.17 3.87
C HIS A 133 14.35 2.12 4.26
N PHE A 134 13.47 2.40 3.29
CA PHE A 134 12.04 2.20 3.50
C PHE A 134 11.73 0.73 3.72
N LEU A 135 12.28 -0.14 2.88
CA LEU A 135 12.00 -1.56 2.86
C LEU A 135 12.62 -2.32 4.03
N ASP A 136 13.88 -2.04 4.39
CA ASP A 136 14.62 -2.75 5.44
C ASP A 136 13.95 -2.69 6.81
N SER A 137 13.18 -1.64 7.06
CA SER A 137 12.47 -1.44 8.33
C SER A 137 11.08 -2.08 8.38
N LEU A 138 10.57 -2.58 7.25
CA LEU A 138 9.21 -3.12 7.13
C LEU A 138 9.20 -4.61 6.76
N ALA A 139 10.14 -5.04 5.93
CA ALA A 139 10.05 -6.31 5.25
C ALA A 139 10.51 -7.49 6.11
N GLN A 140 9.68 -8.52 6.14
CA GLN A 140 10.03 -9.84 6.69
C GLN A 140 10.73 -10.70 5.63
N LYS A 141 10.34 -10.54 4.35
CA LYS A 141 10.95 -11.23 3.20
C LYS A 141 11.23 -10.25 2.08
N LYS A 142 12.33 -10.45 1.38
CA LYS A 142 12.74 -9.62 0.24
C LYS A 142 12.87 -10.47 -1.00
N LEU A 143 12.25 -10.00 -2.08
CA LEU A 143 12.41 -10.55 -3.41
C LEU A 143 13.12 -9.53 -4.30
N TYR A 144 14.01 -10.02 -5.13
CA TYR A 144 14.71 -9.21 -6.10
C TYR A 144 14.22 -9.56 -7.49
N LEU A 145 13.85 -8.52 -8.26
CA LEU A 145 13.46 -8.67 -9.65
C LEU A 145 14.63 -8.25 -10.54
N HIS A 146 15.08 -9.14 -11.40
CA HIS A 146 16.11 -8.85 -12.40
C HIS A 146 15.71 -9.41 -13.75
N SER A 147 15.74 -8.58 -14.79
CA SER A 147 15.43 -8.97 -16.18
C SER A 147 14.11 -9.75 -16.35
N GLY A 148 13.11 -9.47 -15.49
CA GLY A 148 11.80 -10.16 -15.54
C GLY A 148 11.75 -11.46 -14.75
N GLU A 149 12.82 -11.86 -14.09
CA GLU A 149 12.89 -13.05 -13.23
C GLU A 149 12.86 -12.65 -11.76
N ILE A 150 12.20 -13.47 -10.95
CA ILE A 150 12.18 -13.34 -9.50
C ILE A 150 13.34 -14.15 -8.95
N LEU A 151 14.22 -13.47 -8.24
CA LEU A 151 15.33 -14.09 -7.53
C LEU A 151 14.99 -14.04 -6.04
N GLU A 152 14.87 -15.18 -5.36
CA GLU A 152 14.73 -15.26 -3.92
C GLU A 152 16.13 -15.38 -3.30
N PHE A 153 16.48 -14.44 -2.40
CA PHE A 153 17.79 -14.46 -1.75
C PHE A 153 17.62 -14.44 -0.24
N GLU A 154 17.80 -15.57 0.40
CA GLU A 154 17.91 -15.62 1.86
C GLU A 154 19.30 -15.19 2.37
N ASN A 155 20.34 -15.24 1.53
CA ASN A 155 21.74 -15.06 1.96
C ASN A 155 22.67 -14.30 0.98
N THR A 156 22.13 -13.46 0.08
CA THR A 156 23.00 -12.81 -0.92
C THR A 156 23.47 -11.43 -0.48
N ASN A 157 24.70 -11.08 -0.87
CA ASN A 157 25.26 -9.76 -0.62
C ASN A 157 24.52 -8.71 -1.43
N VAL A 158 23.66 -7.93 -0.77
CA VAL A 158 22.78 -6.93 -1.38
C VAL A 158 23.55 -5.90 -2.21
N PHE A 159 24.79 -5.63 -1.84
CA PHE A 159 25.66 -4.66 -2.52
C PHE A 159 25.98 -5.07 -3.96
N GLU A 160 26.19 -6.35 -4.24
CA GLU A 160 26.46 -6.84 -5.59
C GLU A 160 25.24 -6.72 -6.53
N LEU A 161 24.03 -6.88 -5.96
CA LEU A 161 22.78 -6.80 -6.71
C LEU A 161 22.39 -5.35 -7.06
N GLU A 162 22.64 -4.39 -6.16
CA GLU A 162 22.39 -2.97 -6.41
C GLU A 162 23.18 -2.45 -7.64
N ASN A 163 24.42 -2.92 -7.83
CA ASN A 163 25.23 -2.55 -8.97
C ASN A 163 24.75 -3.15 -10.31
N GLN A 164 23.83 -4.09 -10.28
CA GLN A 164 23.24 -4.73 -11.47
C GLN A 164 21.89 -4.12 -11.87
N GLY A 165 21.44 -3.03 -11.22
CA GLY A 165 20.18 -2.37 -11.55
C GLY A 165 18.93 -3.14 -11.11
N VAL A 166 19.04 -3.96 -10.08
CA VAL A 166 17.93 -4.80 -9.57
C VAL A 166 16.91 -3.93 -8.82
N LYS A 167 15.63 -4.10 -9.15
CA LYS A 167 14.52 -3.52 -8.39
C LYS A 167 14.10 -4.45 -7.27
N PHE A 168 13.89 -3.88 -6.07
CA PHE A 168 13.51 -4.63 -4.89
C PHE A 168 11.99 -4.71 -4.75
N CYS A 169 11.47 -5.91 -4.49
CA CYS A 169 10.09 -6.13 -4.07
C CYS A 169 10.08 -6.80 -2.70
N ASN A 170 9.29 -6.28 -1.76
CA ASN A 170 9.23 -6.85 -0.41
C ASN A 170 7.86 -7.45 -0.14
N PHE A 171 7.86 -8.67 0.39
CA PHE A 171 6.69 -9.34 0.92
C PHE A 171 6.61 -9.14 2.44
N ILE A 172 5.50 -8.63 2.92
CA ILE A 172 5.11 -8.75 4.32
C ILE A 172 4.13 -9.91 4.40
N ASP A 173 4.61 -10.98 4.93
CA ASP A 173 4.03 -12.29 5.26
C ASP A 173 2.67 -12.70 4.65
N PHE A 174 2.73 -13.73 3.79
CA PHE A 174 1.58 -14.54 3.36
C PHE A 174 1.43 -15.86 4.16
N SER A 175 2.07 -16.00 5.33
CA SER A 175 2.15 -17.25 6.07
C SER A 175 0.80 -17.87 6.45
N ASN A 176 -0.28 -17.08 6.43
CA ASN A 176 -1.65 -17.56 6.66
C ASN A 176 -2.43 -17.88 5.37
N CYS A 177 -1.84 -17.73 4.21
CA CYS A 177 -2.50 -18.08 2.95
C CYS A 177 -2.20 -19.54 2.59
N LYS A 178 -2.96 -20.47 3.17
CA LYS A 178 -2.84 -21.93 2.94
C LYS A 178 -2.92 -22.37 1.47
N LYS A 179 -3.22 -21.46 0.54
CA LYS A 179 -3.46 -21.75 -0.88
C LYS A 179 -2.26 -21.53 -1.81
N TYR A 180 -1.14 -21.04 -1.32
CA TYR A 180 0.04 -20.73 -2.14
C TYR A 180 1.33 -21.41 -1.64
N LYS A 181 1.19 -22.60 -1.03
CA LYS A 181 2.36 -23.41 -0.63
C LYS A 181 3.00 -24.19 -1.77
N ASP A 182 2.44 -24.14 -2.98
CA ASP A 182 2.85 -24.96 -4.13
C ASP A 182 3.30 -24.11 -5.34
N PHE A 183 4.02 -22.97 -5.08
CA PHE A 183 4.75 -22.25 -6.12
C PHE A 183 6.20 -22.03 -5.69
#